data_f9a40303100a3f9b74a1b40ef88d7478
#
_entry.id   f9a40303100a3f9b74a1b40ef88d7478
#
_cell.length_a   1.000
_cell.length_b   1.000
_cell.length_c   1.000
_cell.angle_alpha   90.00
_cell.angle_beta   90.00
_cell.angle_gamma   90.00
#
_symmetry.space_group_name_H-M   'P 1'
#
loop_
_entity.id
_entity.type
_entity.pdbx_description
1 polymer ?
#
loop_
_entity_poly.entity_id
_entity_poly.type
_entity_poly.pdbx_seq_one_letter_code
_entity_poly.pdbx_strand_id
1 'polypeptide(L)'
;MDQKNIRNFCIIAHIDHGKSTLADRILEMTDTVKERDMKSQLLDEMDLERERGITIKLNAVQLSYHARDGQDYLFNLIDTPGHVDFSYEVSRSLAACEGAILVVDATQGVQAQTLANTYLALDNDLEILPVINKCDMMNAQPDVVKKEIENIIGLDCSNAPLISARSGLNVDQVLEQIVNYIPCPTGDPNKPLQALVFDSFYDPYRGVIALVRIREGSIKVGDKVRFMATGAEYEVLEAGIRNPKEVNVNELICGDVGWFAASIKSIKDVRVGDTVTNVINPASEPLSGYRKLNPRVYCGLYPSDAAKYEDLHDALDKLQLNDASLQYEPETSQALGFGFRCGFLGLLHMDVIQERLEREYNLDLIATAPSVIYHVYMTDGQMLEIDNPAHLPEASKIDHIEEPYVKAEIMVPDEYIGATMDLCQNKRGIYKTMDVIDTGRNMITYELPLSEIIFDFFDKLKSCSKGYASLDYEIIGYRKEDLVRMDILLNGEAVDALSVIVHRSNAYSRGNAITVKLKELIPKQQFEIPVQAAIGGKIIARTNIKSLRKNVLAKCYGGDISRKKKLLEKQKEGKKRMKAVGSVIIPQSAFMAVLSMDDDKSR
;
A
#
# COMPACT_ATOMS: atom_id res chain seq x y z
N MET A 1 -19.83 -31.10 7.65
CA MET A 1 -20.36 -31.09 6.27
C MET A 1 -19.42 -31.93 5.41
N ASP A 2 -19.88 -32.55 4.34
CA ASP A 2 -18.97 -33.32 3.45
C ASP A 2 -18.03 -32.32 2.74
N GLN A 3 -16.72 -32.62 2.64
CA GLN A 3 -15.72 -31.82 1.95
C GLN A 3 -16.11 -31.49 0.50
N LYS A 4 -16.86 -32.37 -0.15
CA LYS A 4 -17.38 -32.17 -1.51
C LYS A 4 -18.27 -30.93 -1.65
N ASN A 5 -18.90 -30.50 -0.56
CA ASN A 5 -19.81 -29.38 -0.54
C ASN A 5 -19.13 -28.09 -0.04
N ILE A 6 -17.82 -28.07 0.11
CA ILE A 6 -17.06 -26.85 0.46
C ILE A 6 -16.59 -26.15 -0.81
N ARG A 7 -16.64 -24.83 -0.84
CA ARG A 7 -16.09 -23.97 -1.90
C ARG A 7 -15.31 -22.83 -1.28
N ASN A 8 -13.99 -22.79 -1.55
CA ASN A 8 -13.13 -21.71 -1.08
C ASN A 8 -12.79 -20.82 -2.27
N PHE A 9 -13.17 -19.59 -2.22
CA PHE A 9 -12.97 -18.65 -3.32
C PHE A 9 -12.73 -17.23 -2.84
N CYS A 10 -12.11 -16.46 -3.70
CA CYS A 10 -11.91 -15.04 -3.51
C CYS A 10 -12.57 -14.24 -4.63
N ILE A 11 -12.66 -12.92 -4.45
CA ILE A 11 -13.13 -11.99 -5.48
C ILE A 11 -11.96 -11.12 -5.89
N ILE A 12 -11.57 -11.18 -7.16
CA ILE A 12 -10.53 -10.33 -7.76
C ILE A 12 -11.19 -9.33 -8.72
N ALA A 13 -10.76 -8.08 -8.65
CA ALA A 13 -11.30 -7.00 -9.46
C ALA A 13 -10.32 -5.83 -9.53
N HIS A 14 -10.49 -4.98 -10.53
CA HIS A 14 -9.90 -3.65 -10.50
C HIS A 14 -10.64 -2.76 -9.48
N ILE A 15 -10.00 -1.67 -9.06
CA ILE A 15 -10.60 -0.66 -8.18
C ILE A 15 -11.90 -0.16 -8.83
N ASP A 16 -12.95 0.05 -8.04
CA ASP A 16 -14.27 0.52 -8.46
C ASP A 16 -15.05 -0.41 -9.41
N HIS A 17 -14.59 -1.63 -9.72
CA HIS A 17 -15.38 -2.60 -10.51
C HIS A 17 -16.53 -3.23 -9.72
N GLY A 18 -16.62 -2.98 -8.40
CA GLY A 18 -17.74 -3.39 -7.56
C GLY A 18 -17.52 -4.67 -6.77
N LYS A 19 -16.27 -4.98 -6.42
CA LYS A 19 -15.87 -6.14 -5.60
C LYS A 19 -16.61 -6.19 -4.26
N SER A 20 -16.47 -5.16 -3.41
CA SER A 20 -17.09 -5.10 -2.08
C SER A 20 -18.62 -5.09 -2.16
N THR A 21 -19.19 -4.46 -3.21
CA THR A 21 -20.64 -4.48 -3.44
C THR A 21 -21.14 -5.89 -3.79
N LEU A 22 -20.37 -6.66 -4.57
CA LEU A 22 -20.72 -8.05 -4.87
C LEU A 22 -20.61 -8.92 -3.60
N ALA A 23 -19.57 -8.74 -2.81
CA ALA A 23 -19.41 -9.44 -1.53
C ALA A 23 -20.60 -9.18 -0.59
N ASP A 24 -21.04 -7.92 -0.45
CA ASP A 24 -22.23 -7.57 0.33
C ASP A 24 -23.49 -8.29 -0.18
N ARG A 25 -23.67 -8.39 -1.51
CA ARG A 25 -24.82 -9.12 -2.08
C ARG A 25 -24.77 -10.62 -1.84
N ILE A 26 -23.59 -11.20 -1.89
CA ILE A 26 -23.41 -12.63 -1.56
C ILE A 26 -23.79 -12.87 -0.08
N LEU A 27 -23.35 -12.01 0.84
CA LEU A 27 -23.72 -12.07 2.26
C LEU A 27 -25.23 -11.97 2.49
N GLU A 28 -25.90 -11.08 1.76
CA GLU A 28 -27.35 -10.88 1.83
C GLU A 28 -28.11 -12.10 1.30
N MET A 29 -27.73 -12.59 0.10
CA MET A 29 -28.43 -13.70 -0.56
C MET A 29 -28.22 -15.05 0.11
N THR A 30 -27.18 -15.19 0.92
CA THR A 30 -26.94 -16.38 1.75
C THR A 30 -27.56 -16.30 3.15
N ASP A 31 -28.39 -15.26 3.41
CA ASP A 31 -29.00 -15.00 4.73
C ASP A 31 -28.00 -14.98 5.90
N THR A 32 -26.72 -14.81 5.60
CA THR A 32 -25.64 -14.77 6.62
C THR A 32 -25.79 -13.55 7.50
N VAL A 33 -26.25 -12.44 6.92
CA VAL A 33 -26.53 -11.18 7.62
C VAL A 33 -27.96 -10.77 7.37
N LYS A 34 -28.72 -10.50 8.44
CA LYS A 34 -30.11 -10.05 8.30
C LYS A 34 -30.15 -8.67 7.66
N GLU A 35 -31.13 -8.43 6.80
CA GLU A 35 -31.31 -7.17 6.06
C GLU A 35 -31.21 -5.91 6.96
N ARG A 36 -31.75 -5.96 8.16
CA ARG A 36 -31.70 -4.86 9.15
C ARG A 36 -30.29 -4.56 9.68
N ASP A 37 -29.37 -5.53 9.61
CA ASP A 37 -28.00 -5.45 10.14
C ASP A 37 -26.98 -5.20 9.01
N MET A 38 -27.45 -5.23 7.74
CA MET A 38 -26.63 -4.93 6.56
C MET A 38 -26.19 -3.46 6.57
N LYS A 39 -24.90 -3.28 6.34
CA LYS A 39 -24.25 -1.99 6.09
C LYS A 39 -23.51 -2.08 4.76
N SER A 40 -23.36 -0.97 4.09
CA SER A 40 -22.51 -0.90 2.89
C SER A 40 -21.07 -1.26 3.25
N GLN A 41 -20.44 -2.10 2.43
CA GLN A 41 -19.07 -2.58 2.63
C GLN A 41 -18.90 -3.26 4.00
N LEU A 42 -19.72 -4.26 4.27
CA LEU A 42 -19.77 -4.92 5.58
C LEU A 42 -18.46 -5.63 5.94
N LEU A 43 -17.76 -6.18 4.94
CA LEU A 43 -16.47 -6.86 5.12
C LEU A 43 -15.30 -5.88 5.31
N ASP A 44 -15.47 -4.63 4.88
CA ASP A 44 -14.49 -3.58 5.11
C ASP A 44 -14.65 -3.08 6.57
N GLU A 45 -13.93 -3.71 7.50
CA GLU A 45 -14.08 -3.46 8.95
C GLU A 45 -13.49 -2.11 9.38
N MET A 46 -12.49 -1.61 8.65
CA MET A 46 -11.81 -0.36 8.97
C MET A 46 -12.57 0.85 8.41
N ASP A 47 -12.66 1.92 9.20
CA ASP A 47 -13.24 3.19 8.71
C ASP A 47 -12.47 3.73 7.51
N LEU A 48 -11.16 3.53 7.50
CA LEU A 48 -10.26 3.92 6.41
C LEU A 48 -10.58 3.22 5.08
N GLU A 49 -10.96 1.94 5.11
CA GLU A 49 -11.40 1.18 3.93
C GLU A 49 -12.66 1.80 3.33
N ARG A 50 -13.63 2.12 4.17
CA ARG A 50 -14.92 2.72 3.76
C ARG A 50 -14.75 4.14 3.22
N GLU A 51 -13.89 4.95 3.86
CA GLU A 51 -13.61 6.32 3.43
C GLU A 51 -12.92 6.37 2.06
N ARG A 52 -11.98 5.45 1.84
CA ARG A 52 -11.21 5.37 0.59
C ARG A 52 -11.87 4.52 -0.50
N GLY A 53 -12.89 3.73 -0.14
CA GLY A 53 -13.58 2.81 -1.06
C GLY A 53 -12.71 1.66 -1.53
N ILE A 54 -11.69 1.26 -0.76
CA ILE A 54 -10.76 0.18 -1.10
C ILE A 54 -10.67 -0.81 0.06
N THR A 55 -10.62 -2.10 -0.25
CA THR A 55 -10.28 -3.13 0.73
C THR A 55 -8.77 -3.09 0.99
N ILE A 56 -8.37 -3.01 2.23
CA ILE A 56 -6.97 -2.96 2.68
C ILE A 56 -6.61 -4.29 3.33
N LYS A 57 -7.46 -4.76 4.25
CA LYS A 57 -7.22 -5.97 5.03
C LYS A 57 -7.99 -7.15 4.45
N LEU A 58 -7.32 -8.30 4.44
CA LEU A 58 -7.95 -9.55 4.09
C LEU A 58 -9.03 -9.91 5.11
N ASN A 59 -10.19 -10.34 4.64
CA ASN A 59 -11.27 -10.83 5.49
C ASN A 59 -11.80 -12.16 4.95
N ALA A 60 -11.92 -13.16 5.81
CA ALA A 60 -12.44 -14.48 5.44
C ALA A 60 -13.76 -14.74 6.15
N VAL A 61 -14.80 -15.08 5.41
CA VAL A 61 -16.15 -15.32 5.95
C VAL A 61 -16.69 -16.61 5.41
N GLN A 62 -17.25 -17.43 6.32
CA GLN A 62 -17.93 -18.67 5.99
C GLN A 62 -19.43 -18.43 5.85
N LEU A 63 -20.02 -18.93 4.76
CA LEU A 63 -21.42 -18.74 4.37
C LEU A 63 -22.05 -20.10 4.11
N SER A 64 -23.37 -20.23 4.35
CA SER A 64 -24.15 -21.40 3.97
C SER A 64 -25.03 -21.05 2.78
N TYR A 65 -24.99 -21.85 1.72
CA TYR A 65 -25.79 -21.65 0.52
C TYR A 65 -26.58 -22.90 0.17
N HIS A 66 -27.90 -22.76 0.02
CA HIS A 66 -28.77 -23.84 -0.48
C HIS A 66 -28.89 -23.70 -1.99
N ALA A 67 -28.23 -24.61 -2.73
CA ALA A 67 -28.15 -24.54 -4.18
C ALA A 67 -29.41 -25.12 -4.87
N ARG A 68 -29.56 -24.83 -6.16
CA ARG A 68 -30.69 -25.32 -6.98
C ARG A 68 -30.71 -26.84 -7.16
N ASP A 69 -29.59 -27.51 -6.93
CA ASP A 69 -29.49 -28.98 -6.91
C ASP A 69 -30.11 -29.61 -5.64
N GLY A 70 -30.57 -28.79 -4.69
CA GLY A 70 -31.15 -29.20 -3.43
C GLY A 70 -30.16 -29.59 -2.35
N GLN A 71 -28.85 -29.30 -2.55
CA GLN A 71 -27.81 -29.55 -1.55
C GLN A 71 -27.39 -28.25 -0.86
N ASP A 72 -26.91 -28.40 0.39
CA ASP A 72 -26.34 -27.30 1.15
C ASP A 72 -24.82 -27.27 0.93
N TYR A 73 -24.32 -26.10 0.57
CA TYR A 73 -22.90 -25.82 0.36
C TYR A 73 -22.35 -24.86 1.41
N LEU A 74 -21.09 -25.07 1.73
CA LEU A 74 -20.31 -24.20 2.60
C LEU A 74 -19.37 -23.37 1.74
N PHE A 75 -19.58 -22.07 1.73
CA PHE A 75 -18.74 -21.12 1.01
C PHE A 75 -17.80 -20.42 1.98
N ASN A 76 -16.50 -20.49 1.71
CA ASN A 76 -15.50 -19.69 2.38
C ASN A 76 -15.08 -18.56 1.40
N LEU A 77 -15.68 -17.40 1.59
CA LEU A 77 -15.33 -16.18 0.83
C LEU A 77 -14.13 -15.51 1.49
N ILE A 78 -13.06 -15.34 0.73
CA ILE A 78 -11.88 -14.59 1.15
C ILE A 78 -11.87 -13.27 0.36
N ASP A 79 -12.17 -12.15 1.04
CA ASP A 79 -12.15 -10.84 0.41
C ASP A 79 -10.71 -10.33 0.28
N THR A 80 -10.36 -9.83 -0.91
CA THR A 80 -8.99 -9.47 -1.28
C THR A 80 -8.87 -7.99 -1.58
N PRO A 81 -7.75 -7.32 -1.25
CA PRO A 81 -7.47 -5.99 -1.79
C PRO A 81 -7.46 -5.97 -3.31
N GLY A 82 -7.80 -4.80 -3.90
CA GLY A 82 -7.81 -4.63 -5.36
C GLY A 82 -6.60 -3.85 -5.91
N HIS A 83 -5.77 -3.24 -5.06
CA HIS A 83 -4.70 -2.35 -5.47
C HIS A 83 -3.34 -3.06 -5.60
N VAL A 84 -2.50 -2.60 -6.56
CA VAL A 84 -1.17 -3.18 -6.82
C VAL A 84 -0.23 -3.15 -5.60
N ASP A 85 -0.33 -2.14 -4.75
CA ASP A 85 0.47 -2.03 -3.53
C ASP A 85 0.14 -3.12 -2.49
N PHE A 86 -1.01 -3.79 -2.63
CA PHE A 86 -1.44 -4.92 -1.80
C PHE A 86 -1.38 -6.28 -2.53
N SER A 87 -0.54 -6.38 -3.56
CA SER A 87 -0.37 -7.63 -4.33
C SER A 87 0.07 -8.82 -3.47
N TYR A 88 0.73 -8.55 -2.34
CA TYR A 88 1.12 -9.58 -1.37
C TYR A 88 -0.10 -10.17 -0.65
N GLU A 89 -1.03 -9.33 -0.21
CA GLU A 89 -2.29 -9.73 0.41
C GLU A 89 -3.15 -10.53 -0.59
N VAL A 90 -3.19 -10.08 -1.86
CA VAL A 90 -3.85 -10.81 -2.94
C VAL A 90 -3.25 -12.20 -3.11
N SER A 91 -1.93 -12.31 -3.23
CA SER A 91 -1.25 -13.62 -3.39
C SER A 91 -1.54 -14.58 -2.23
N ARG A 92 -1.62 -14.06 -0.99
CA ARG A 92 -1.95 -14.86 0.20
C ARG A 92 -3.38 -15.40 0.16
N SER A 93 -4.31 -14.55 -0.24
CA SER A 93 -5.72 -14.93 -0.38
C SER A 93 -5.91 -15.99 -1.45
N LEU A 94 -5.27 -15.81 -2.61
CA LEU A 94 -5.31 -16.76 -3.72
C LEU A 94 -4.82 -18.14 -3.30
N ALA A 95 -3.70 -18.23 -2.59
CA ALA A 95 -3.17 -19.51 -2.14
C ALA A 95 -4.06 -20.26 -1.13
N ALA A 96 -5.02 -19.56 -0.49
CA ALA A 96 -5.98 -20.18 0.41
C ALA A 96 -7.27 -20.69 -0.30
N CYS A 97 -7.44 -20.38 -1.59
CA CYS A 97 -8.62 -20.66 -2.40
C CYS A 97 -8.41 -21.83 -3.39
N GLU A 98 -9.50 -22.31 -3.94
CA GLU A 98 -9.57 -23.20 -5.10
C GLU A 98 -10.15 -22.47 -6.34
N GLY A 99 -10.76 -21.30 -6.17
CA GLY A 99 -11.27 -20.51 -7.29
C GLY A 99 -11.28 -19.01 -7.02
N ALA A 100 -11.40 -18.24 -8.09
CA ALA A 100 -11.49 -16.78 -8.05
C ALA A 100 -12.62 -16.26 -8.93
N ILE A 101 -13.42 -15.33 -8.40
CA ILE A 101 -14.43 -14.61 -9.18
C ILE A 101 -13.77 -13.36 -9.75
N LEU A 102 -13.64 -13.27 -11.06
CA LEU A 102 -13.09 -12.12 -11.76
C LEU A 102 -14.22 -11.15 -12.10
N VAL A 103 -14.32 -10.05 -11.38
CA VAL A 103 -15.34 -9.02 -11.62
C VAL A 103 -14.82 -7.94 -12.57
N VAL A 104 -15.50 -7.78 -13.70
CA VAL A 104 -15.16 -6.76 -14.70
C VAL A 104 -16.35 -5.82 -14.90
N ASP A 105 -16.09 -4.51 -14.89
CA ASP A 105 -17.10 -3.47 -15.11
C ASP A 105 -17.50 -3.41 -16.58
N ALA A 106 -18.79 -3.55 -16.89
CA ALA A 106 -19.35 -3.47 -18.24
C ALA A 106 -19.15 -2.11 -18.94
N THR A 107 -18.77 -1.07 -18.18
CA THR A 107 -18.56 0.29 -18.71
C THR A 107 -17.09 0.63 -18.95
N GLN A 108 -16.17 -0.09 -18.25
CA GLN A 108 -14.73 0.17 -18.28
C GLN A 108 -13.93 -0.95 -18.96
N GLY A 109 -14.44 -2.19 -18.93
CA GLY A 109 -13.79 -3.37 -19.49
C GLY A 109 -12.54 -3.81 -18.71
N VAL A 110 -11.63 -4.50 -19.38
CA VAL A 110 -10.40 -5.04 -18.77
C VAL A 110 -9.43 -3.90 -18.46
N GLN A 111 -8.85 -3.91 -17.27
CA GLN A 111 -7.88 -2.93 -16.78
C GLN A 111 -6.55 -3.62 -16.41
N ALA A 112 -5.45 -2.85 -16.22
CA ALA A 112 -4.14 -3.42 -15.93
C ALA A 112 -4.14 -4.32 -14.68
N GLN A 113 -4.79 -3.91 -13.59
CA GLN A 113 -4.91 -4.71 -12.37
C GLN A 113 -5.78 -5.97 -12.57
N THR A 114 -6.76 -5.92 -13.50
CA THR A 114 -7.53 -7.11 -13.89
C THR A 114 -6.59 -8.19 -14.41
N LEU A 115 -5.67 -7.81 -15.31
CA LEU A 115 -4.68 -8.73 -15.87
C LEU A 115 -3.71 -9.26 -14.81
N ALA A 116 -3.11 -8.35 -14.03
CA ALA A 116 -2.14 -8.71 -12.99
C ALA A 116 -2.73 -9.69 -11.98
N ASN A 117 -3.95 -9.42 -11.47
CA ASN A 117 -4.62 -10.30 -10.53
C ASN A 117 -5.04 -11.64 -11.17
N THR A 118 -5.41 -11.64 -12.44
CA THR A 118 -5.75 -12.88 -13.17
C THR A 118 -4.53 -13.75 -13.34
N TYR A 119 -3.38 -13.20 -13.71
CA TYR A 119 -2.13 -13.98 -13.81
C TYR A 119 -1.69 -14.54 -12.46
N LEU A 120 -1.82 -13.77 -11.38
CA LEU A 120 -1.56 -14.26 -10.02
C LEU A 120 -2.51 -15.42 -9.64
N ALA A 121 -3.77 -15.38 -10.08
CA ALA A 121 -4.72 -16.48 -9.85
C ALA A 121 -4.35 -17.73 -10.67
N LEU A 122 -3.93 -17.56 -11.92
CA LEU A 122 -3.44 -18.66 -12.77
C LEU A 122 -2.16 -19.30 -12.22
N ASP A 123 -1.23 -18.49 -11.72
CA ASP A 123 0.01 -18.97 -11.08
C ASP A 123 -0.26 -19.79 -9.80
N ASN A 124 -1.44 -19.65 -9.19
CA ASN A 124 -1.91 -20.45 -8.06
C ASN A 124 -2.85 -21.59 -8.46
N ASP A 125 -2.96 -21.91 -9.74
CA ASP A 125 -3.81 -22.98 -10.29
C ASP A 125 -5.30 -22.84 -9.91
N LEU A 126 -5.83 -21.60 -9.82
CA LEU A 126 -7.21 -21.36 -9.46
C LEU A 126 -8.15 -21.45 -10.67
N GLU A 127 -9.35 -22.00 -10.46
CA GLU A 127 -10.46 -21.87 -11.41
C GLU A 127 -10.98 -20.42 -11.40
N ILE A 128 -11.00 -19.75 -12.55
CA ILE A 128 -11.37 -18.34 -12.66
C ILE A 128 -12.75 -18.22 -13.31
N LEU A 129 -13.69 -17.61 -12.58
CA LEU A 129 -15.05 -17.35 -13.04
C LEU A 129 -15.21 -15.88 -13.43
N PRO A 130 -15.29 -15.53 -14.73
CA PRO A 130 -15.54 -14.16 -15.17
C PRO A 130 -17.00 -13.76 -14.89
N VAL A 131 -17.19 -12.55 -14.35
CA VAL A 131 -18.49 -11.93 -14.04
C VAL A 131 -18.49 -10.50 -14.54
N ILE A 132 -19.48 -10.14 -15.37
CA ILE A 132 -19.63 -8.80 -15.93
C ILE A 132 -20.59 -7.99 -15.05
N ASN A 133 -20.07 -6.98 -14.35
CA ASN A 133 -20.84 -6.17 -13.41
C ASN A 133 -21.26 -4.83 -14.01
N LYS A 134 -22.17 -4.13 -13.33
CA LYS A 134 -22.74 -2.82 -13.70
C LYS A 134 -23.50 -2.83 -15.02
N CYS A 135 -24.13 -3.95 -15.37
CA CYS A 135 -24.92 -4.09 -16.59
C CYS A 135 -26.19 -3.22 -16.59
N ASP A 136 -26.55 -2.61 -15.46
CA ASP A 136 -27.64 -1.66 -15.31
C ASP A 136 -27.29 -0.24 -15.78
N MET A 137 -26.03 0.05 -16.05
CA MET A 137 -25.58 1.39 -16.48
C MET A 137 -25.92 1.62 -17.96
N MET A 138 -26.31 2.88 -18.31
CA MET A 138 -26.70 3.23 -19.68
C MET A 138 -25.58 3.08 -20.73
N ASN A 139 -24.33 3.17 -20.29
CA ASN A 139 -23.14 3.03 -21.13
C ASN A 139 -22.49 1.64 -21.04
N ALA A 140 -23.17 0.66 -20.43
CA ALA A 140 -22.66 -0.70 -20.32
C ALA A 140 -22.58 -1.37 -21.69
N GLN A 141 -21.46 -2.05 -21.97
CA GLN A 141 -21.20 -2.79 -23.19
C GLN A 141 -20.76 -4.23 -22.89
N PRO A 142 -21.62 -5.07 -22.30
CA PRO A 142 -21.24 -6.38 -21.80
C PRO A 142 -20.69 -7.33 -22.88
N ASP A 143 -21.23 -7.27 -24.11
CA ASP A 143 -20.75 -8.12 -25.21
C ASP A 143 -19.37 -7.74 -25.72
N VAL A 144 -19.00 -6.45 -25.63
CA VAL A 144 -17.65 -5.97 -25.94
C VAL A 144 -16.68 -6.47 -24.86
N VAL A 145 -17.05 -6.28 -23.58
CA VAL A 145 -16.21 -6.67 -22.44
C VAL A 145 -15.99 -8.21 -22.40
N LYS A 146 -17.00 -9.02 -22.75
CA LYS A 146 -16.81 -10.48 -22.89
C LYS A 146 -15.72 -10.80 -23.90
N LYS A 147 -15.76 -10.16 -25.08
CA LYS A 147 -14.74 -10.36 -26.12
C LYS A 147 -13.36 -9.86 -25.69
N GLU A 148 -13.29 -8.74 -24.96
CA GLU A 148 -12.04 -8.27 -24.39
C GLU A 148 -11.41 -9.33 -23.47
N ILE A 149 -12.20 -9.92 -22.56
CA ILE A 149 -11.72 -10.97 -21.65
C ILE A 149 -11.25 -12.20 -22.44
N GLU A 150 -12.02 -12.63 -23.43
CA GLU A 150 -11.66 -13.78 -24.28
C GLU A 150 -10.38 -13.52 -25.08
N ASN A 151 -10.24 -12.34 -25.68
CA ASN A 151 -9.10 -12.01 -26.53
C ASN A 151 -7.81 -11.72 -25.74
N ILE A 152 -7.93 -11.01 -24.60
CA ILE A 152 -6.78 -10.50 -23.84
C ILE A 152 -6.32 -11.54 -22.81
N ILE A 153 -7.28 -12.17 -22.12
CA ILE A 153 -7.00 -13.08 -21.01
C ILE A 153 -7.07 -14.54 -21.47
N GLY A 154 -7.92 -14.85 -22.45
CA GLY A 154 -8.14 -16.21 -22.93
C GLY A 154 -9.16 -17.01 -22.14
N LEU A 155 -9.96 -16.36 -21.27
CA LEU A 155 -11.03 -17.02 -20.51
C LEU A 155 -12.32 -17.09 -21.33
N ASP A 156 -13.01 -18.24 -21.31
CA ASP A 156 -14.33 -18.40 -21.94
C ASP A 156 -15.39 -17.59 -21.16
N CYS A 157 -15.99 -16.62 -21.84
CA CYS A 157 -17.05 -15.76 -21.31
C CYS A 157 -18.44 -16.11 -21.82
N SER A 158 -18.63 -17.22 -22.56
CA SER A 158 -19.91 -17.60 -23.14
C SER A 158 -21.03 -17.67 -22.09
N ASN A 159 -20.73 -18.21 -20.92
CA ASN A 159 -21.63 -18.37 -19.79
C ASN A 159 -21.43 -17.32 -18.67
N ALA A 160 -20.60 -16.30 -18.88
CA ALA A 160 -20.33 -15.29 -17.85
C ALA A 160 -21.60 -14.53 -17.45
N PRO A 161 -21.98 -14.50 -16.16
CA PRO A 161 -23.17 -13.80 -15.69
C PRO A 161 -23.07 -12.30 -15.93
N LEU A 162 -24.17 -11.72 -16.42
CA LEU A 162 -24.33 -10.28 -16.57
C LEU A 162 -25.10 -9.75 -15.35
N ILE A 163 -24.40 -9.10 -14.45
CA ILE A 163 -24.96 -8.74 -13.15
C ILE A 163 -25.00 -7.22 -12.93
N SER A 164 -25.81 -6.84 -11.94
CA SER A 164 -25.64 -5.59 -11.23
C SER A 164 -25.56 -5.89 -9.74
N ALA A 165 -24.34 -5.83 -9.19
CA ALA A 165 -24.12 -6.03 -7.76
C ALA A 165 -24.90 -5.00 -6.92
N ARG A 166 -25.08 -3.78 -7.44
CA ARG A 166 -25.84 -2.71 -6.78
C ARG A 166 -27.33 -3.05 -6.62
N SER A 167 -27.97 -3.57 -7.66
CA SER A 167 -29.41 -3.91 -7.64
C SER A 167 -29.70 -5.35 -7.24
N GLY A 168 -28.67 -6.21 -7.18
CA GLY A 168 -28.81 -7.65 -6.95
C GLY A 168 -29.21 -8.46 -8.18
N LEU A 169 -29.26 -7.82 -9.37
CA LEU A 169 -29.65 -8.47 -10.62
C LEU A 169 -28.70 -9.63 -10.96
N ASN A 170 -29.24 -10.83 -11.17
CA ASN A 170 -28.53 -12.05 -11.59
C ASN A 170 -27.37 -12.51 -10.67
N VAL A 171 -27.28 -12.02 -9.45
CA VAL A 171 -26.21 -12.44 -8.51
C VAL A 171 -26.42 -13.91 -8.10
N ASP A 172 -27.66 -14.41 -8.10
CA ASP A 172 -27.97 -15.82 -7.91
C ASP A 172 -27.27 -16.73 -8.92
N GLN A 173 -27.07 -16.27 -10.17
CA GLN A 173 -26.35 -17.03 -11.17
C GLN A 173 -24.85 -17.16 -10.82
N VAL A 174 -24.27 -16.17 -10.15
CA VAL A 174 -22.87 -16.24 -9.68
C VAL A 174 -22.75 -17.32 -8.61
N LEU A 175 -23.70 -17.39 -7.65
CA LEU A 175 -23.70 -18.41 -6.59
C LEU A 175 -23.81 -19.82 -7.18
N GLU A 176 -24.68 -20.03 -8.18
CA GLU A 176 -24.77 -21.30 -8.87
C GLU A 176 -23.51 -21.66 -9.66
N GLN A 177 -22.84 -20.68 -10.27
CA GLN A 177 -21.56 -20.92 -10.93
C GLN A 177 -20.44 -21.32 -9.97
N ILE A 178 -20.40 -20.73 -8.78
CA ILE A 178 -19.47 -21.15 -7.71
C ILE A 178 -19.67 -22.63 -7.38
N VAL A 179 -20.93 -23.07 -7.23
CA VAL A 179 -21.24 -24.49 -6.97
C VAL A 179 -20.75 -25.39 -8.10
N ASN A 180 -21.00 -25.00 -9.37
CA ASN A 180 -20.81 -25.85 -10.53
C ASN A 180 -19.36 -25.92 -11.03
N TYR A 181 -18.60 -24.83 -10.90
CA TYR A 181 -17.28 -24.72 -11.56
C TYR A 181 -16.12 -24.65 -10.56
N ILE A 182 -16.27 -24.04 -9.37
CA ILE A 182 -15.18 -24.05 -8.41
C ILE A 182 -15.04 -25.45 -7.81
N PRO A 183 -13.84 -26.07 -7.90
CA PRO A 183 -13.64 -27.40 -7.36
C PRO A 183 -13.75 -27.41 -5.82
N CYS A 184 -14.12 -28.54 -5.26
CA CYS A 184 -14.05 -28.75 -3.83
C CYS A 184 -12.58 -28.84 -3.39
N PRO A 185 -12.26 -28.45 -2.13
CA PRO A 185 -10.93 -28.60 -1.61
C PRO A 185 -10.47 -30.06 -1.62
N THR A 186 -9.21 -30.28 -1.96
CA THR A 186 -8.55 -31.57 -1.90
C THR A 186 -7.86 -31.76 -0.56
N GLY A 187 -7.60 -33.00 -0.14
CA GLY A 187 -6.86 -33.35 1.07
C GLY A 187 -7.51 -34.49 1.86
N ASP A 188 -6.74 -35.09 2.77
CA ASP A 188 -7.16 -36.22 3.59
C ASP A 188 -7.15 -35.84 5.08
N PRO A 189 -8.31 -35.88 5.77
CA PRO A 189 -8.40 -35.56 7.18
C PRO A 189 -7.62 -36.52 8.09
N ASN A 190 -7.20 -37.69 7.60
CA ASN A 190 -6.43 -38.67 8.38
C ASN A 190 -4.90 -38.50 8.28
N LYS A 191 -4.43 -37.63 7.39
CA LYS A 191 -3.00 -37.32 7.27
C LYS A 191 -2.50 -36.40 8.39
N PRO A 192 -1.17 -36.31 8.57
CA PRO A 192 -0.59 -35.31 9.48
C PRO A 192 -1.08 -33.91 9.11
N LEU A 193 -1.34 -33.10 10.15
CA LEU A 193 -1.82 -31.73 9.97
C LEU A 193 -0.84 -30.90 9.13
N GLN A 194 -1.37 -30.29 8.09
CA GLN A 194 -0.75 -29.20 7.35
C GLN A 194 -1.76 -28.06 7.21
N ALA A 195 -1.57 -26.99 7.97
CA ALA A 195 -2.39 -25.80 7.90
C ALA A 195 -1.54 -24.61 7.47
N LEU A 196 -1.97 -23.91 6.41
CA LEU A 196 -1.32 -22.71 5.90
C LEU A 196 -1.79 -21.49 6.70
N VAL A 197 -0.87 -20.76 7.31
CA VAL A 197 -1.17 -19.45 7.93
C VAL A 197 -1.24 -18.43 6.80
N PHE A 198 -2.44 -17.95 6.48
CA PHE A 198 -2.59 -16.95 5.42
C PHE A 198 -2.73 -15.52 5.95
N ASP A 199 -3.09 -15.35 7.24
CA ASP A 199 -3.08 -14.06 7.93
C ASP A 199 -2.97 -14.25 9.45
N SER A 200 -2.73 -13.17 10.19
CA SER A 200 -2.74 -13.17 11.66
C SER A 200 -3.06 -11.78 12.20
N PHE A 201 -3.58 -11.71 13.41
CA PHE A 201 -3.81 -10.45 14.11
C PHE A 201 -3.61 -10.60 15.62
N TYR A 202 -3.35 -9.48 16.28
CA TYR A 202 -3.14 -9.44 17.71
C TYR A 202 -4.41 -9.06 18.46
N ASP A 203 -4.80 -9.89 19.40
CA ASP A 203 -5.86 -9.61 20.37
C ASP A 203 -5.23 -9.38 21.75
N PRO A 204 -5.53 -8.27 22.46
CA PRO A 204 -4.92 -7.96 23.76
C PRO A 204 -5.15 -9.02 24.83
N TYR A 205 -6.21 -9.84 24.72
CA TYR A 205 -6.58 -10.85 25.71
C TYR A 205 -6.14 -12.26 25.30
N ARG A 206 -6.23 -12.59 24.03
CA ARG A 206 -5.94 -13.93 23.48
C ARG A 206 -4.53 -14.07 22.90
N GLY A 207 -3.81 -12.95 22.73
CA GLY A 207 -2.52 -12.92 22.05
C GLY A 207 -2.67 -12.97 20.53
N VAL A 208 -1.71 -13.56 19.83
CA VAL A 208 -1.78 -13.71 18.38
C VAL A 208 -2.82 -14.76 17.99
N ILE A 209 -3.75 -14.38 17.13
CA ILE A 209 -4.73 -15.25 16.49
C ILE A 209 -4.25 -15.52 15.07
N ALA A 210 -4.07 -16.79 14.71
CA ALA A 210 -3.66 -17.21 13.38
C ALA A 210 -4.87 -17.60 12.54
N LEU A 211 -5.01 -17.00 11.34
CA LEU A 211 -5.96 -17.43 10.33
C LEU A 211 -5.32 -18.51 9.47
N VAL A 212 -6.02 -19.64 9.36
CA VAL A 212 -5.46 -20.83 8.73
C VAL A 212 -6.41 -21.46 7.71
N ARG A 213 -5.80 -21.99 6.66
CA ARG A 213 -6.43 -22.89 5.70
C ARG A 213 -5.92 -24.31 5.98
N ILE A 214 -6.81 -25.22 6.36
CA ILE A 214 -6.44 -26.63 6.62
C ILE A 214 -6.31 -27.34 5.26
N ARG A 215 -5.09 -27.76 4.90
CA ARG A 215 -4.81 -28.50 3.66
C ARG A 215 -4.92 -30.00 3.89
N GLU A 216 -4.33 -30.52 4.97
CA GLU A 216 -4.35 -31.93 5.35
C GLU A 216 -4.60 -32.05 6.86
N GLY A 217 -5.23 -33.13 7.30
CA GLY A 217 -5.47 -33.39 8.71
C GLY A 217 -6.56 -32.53 9.34
N SER A 218 -6.44 -32.27 10.64
CA SER A 218 -7.34 -31.41 11.42
C SER A 218 -6.63 -30.74 12.60
N ILE A 219 -7.20 -29.63 13.08
CA ILE A 219 -6.82 -28.95 14.33
C ILE A 219 -7.98 -29.04 15.31
N LYS A 220 -7.71 -29.49 16.55
CA LYS A 220 -8.69 -29.54 17.65
C LYS A 220 -8.25 -28.66 18.81
N VAL A 221 -9.21 -28.14 19.54
CA VAL A 221 -8.93 -27.49 20.82
C VAL A 221 -8.25 -28.49 21.77
N GLY A 222 -7.12 -28.09 22.36
CA GLY A 222 -6.24 -28.93 23.19
C GLY A 222 -5.08 -29.60 22.44
N ASP A 223 -5.04 -29.51 21.10
CA ASP A 223 -3.91 -30.01 20.32
C ASP A 223 -2.65 -29.18 20.57
N LYS A 224 -1.49 -29.84 20.58
CA LYS A 224 -0.20 -29.16 20.53
C LYS A 224 0.25 -29.03 19.09
N VAL A 225 0.39 -27.80 18.66
CA VAL A 225 0.78 -27.44 17.30
C VAL A 225 2.18 -26.83 17.28
N ARG A 226 2.87 -26.97 16.15
CA ARG A 226 4.20 -26.40 15.89
C ARG A 226 4.14 -25.58 14.62
N PHE A 227 4.68 -24.37 14.67
CA PHE A 227 4.98 -23.55 13.50
C PHE A 227 6.29 -24.03 12.88
N MET A 228 6.26 -24.50 11.63
CA MET A 228 7.43 -25.20 11.05
C MET A 228 8.61 -24.27 10.75
N ALA A 229 8.37 -22.99 10.40
CA ALA A 229 9.43 -22.02 10.09
C ALA A 229 10.15 -21.50 11.33
N THR A 230 9.44 -21.34 12.45
CA THR A 230 10.00 -20.80 13.69
C THR A 230 10.36 -21.89 14.71
N GLY A 231 9.76 -23.08 14.58
CA GLY A 231 9.87 -24.17 15.53
C GLY A 231 9.10 -23.96 16.85
N ALA A 232 8.35 -22.87 16.97
CA ALA A 232 7.58 -22.54 18.17
C ALA A 232 6.40 -23.51 18.35
N GLU A 233 6.18 -23.95 19.59
CA GLU A 233 5.13 -24.90 19.95
C GLU A 233 4.13 -24.27 20.92
N TYR A 234 2.84 -24.49 20.64
CA TYR A 234 1.75 -23.95 21.44
C TYR A 234 0.60 -24.96 21.54
N GLU A 235 -0.21 -24.82 22.60
CA GLU A 235 -1.45 -25.54 22.76
C GLU A 235 -2.62 -24.69 22.24
N VAL A 236 -3.46 -25.28 21.39
CA VAL A 236 -4.65 -24.62 20.85
C VAL A 236 -5.70 -24.47 21.95
N LEU A 237 -5.99 -23.25 22.35
CA LEU A 237 -6.97 -22.95 23.40
C LEU A 237 -8.37 -22.71 22.82
N GLU A 238 -8.43 -22.07 21.67
CA GLU A 238 -9.66 -21.78 20.96
C GLU A 238 -9.45 -21.99 19.46
N ALA A 239 -10.48 -22.46 18.79
CA ALA A 239 -10.56 -22.53 17.34
C ALA A 239 -11.94 -22.05 16.87
N GLY A 240 -12.03 -21.50 15.68
CA GLY A 240 -13.29 -20.95 15.19
C GLY A 240 -13.28 -20.61 13.71
N ILE A 241 -14.46 -20.18 13.28
CA ILE A 241 -14.74 -19.65 11.95
C ILE A 241 -15.31 -18.24 12.09
N ARG A 242 -15.38 -17.48 10.99
CA ARG A 242 -16.07 -16.19 10.94
C ARG A 242 -17.35 -16.31 10.11
N ASN A 243 -18.51 -15.94 10.72
CA ASN A 243 -19.82 -15.99 10.04
C ASN A 243 -20.73 -14.81 10.48
N PRO A 244 -20.61 -13.61 9.96
CA PRO A 244 -19.38 -12.82 9.82
C PRO A 244 -18.66 -12.57 11.14
N LYS A 245 -19.36 -12.78 12.29
CA LYS A 245 -18.75 -12.75 13.63
C LYS A 245 -17.98 -14.03 13.92
N GLU A 246 -17.03 -13.95 14.83
CA GLU A 246 -16.32 -15.13 15.30
C GLU A 246 -17.28 -16.14 15.97
N VAL A 247 -17.18 -17.38 15.53
CA VAL A 247 -17.94 -18.51 16.07
C VAL A 247 -16.95 -19.60 16.46
N ASN A 248 -16.92 -19.95 17.74
CA ASN A 248 -16.03 -21.01 18.22
C ASN A 248 -16.50 -22.38 17.74
N VAL A 249 -15.55 -23.20 17.30
CA VAL A 249 -15.74 -24.61 16.95
C VAL A 249 -14.73 -25.48 17.72
N ASN A 250 -15.05 -26.75 17.90
CA ASN A 250 -14.14 -27.66 18.59
C ASN A 250 -13.01 -28.19 17.68
N GLU A 251 -13.23 -28.17 16.38
CA GLU A 251 -12.32 -28.74 15.39
C GLU A 251 -12.46 -28.00 14.06
N LEU A 252 -11.33 -27.77 13.38
CA LEU A 252 -11.24 -27.39 11.98
C LEU A 252 -10.69 -28.58 11.21
N ILE A 253 -11.35 -29.00 10.14
CA ILE A 253 -11.01 -30.15 9.33
C ILE A 253 -10.40 -29.75 7.99
N CYS A 254 -9.81 -30.70 7.30
CA CYS A 254 -9.31 -30.54 5.95
C CYS A 254 -10.37 -29.91 5.03
N GLY A 255 -10.02 -28.81 4.39
CA GLY A 255 -10.94 -28.00 3.57
C GLY A 255 -11.40 -26.71 4.24
N ASP A 256 -11.39 -26.61 5.57
CA ASP A 256 -11.88 -25.45 6.28
C ASP A 256 -10.91 -24.26 6.21
N VAL A 257 -11.51 -23.07 6.23
CA VAL A 257 -10.86 -21.78 6.49
C VAL A 257 -11.35 -21.28 7.85
N GLY A 258 -10.43 -21.07 8.77
CA GLY A 258 -10.78 -20.68 10.14
C GLY A 258 -9.63 -19.99 10.86
N TRP A 259 -9.78 -19.88 12.17
CA TRP A 259 -8.76 -19.29 13.03
C TRP A 259 -8.53 -20.14 14.28
N PHE A 260 -7.35 -20.01 14.88
CA PHE A 260 -7.11 -20.52 16.22
C PHE A 260 -6.31 -19.53 17.06
N ALA A 261 -6.50 -19.61 18.38
CA ALA A 261 -5.76 -18.88 19.40
C ALA A 261 -5.05 -19.87 20.33
N ALA A 262 -3.81 -19.56 20.68
CA ALA A 262 -2.94 -20.42 21.49
C ALA A 262 -2.13 -19.62 22.52
N SER A 263 -2.65 -18.47 22.98
CA SER A 263 -1.97 -17.52 23.91
C SER A 263 -0.54 -17.19 23.49
N ILE A 264 -0.32 -17.02 22.20
CA ILE A 264 0.98 -16.69 21.63
C ILE A 264 1.31 -15.24 21.99
N LYS A 265 2.34 -15.04 22.80
CA LYS A 265 2.77 -13.71 23.26
C LYS A 265 3.82 -13.08 22.37
N SER A 266 4.67 -13.92 21.78
CA SER A 266 5.75 -13.46 20.90
C SER A 266 5.23 -13.38 19.45
N ILE A 267 5.18 -12.16 18.97
CA ILE A 267 4.79 -11.82 17.60
C ILE A 267 5.69 -12.52 16.57
N LYS A 268 6.96 -12.70 16.91
CA LYS A 268 7.98 -13.27 16.01
C LYS A 268 7.81 -14.78 15.79
N ASP A 269 6.97 -15.45 16.60
CA ASP A 269 6.76 -16.89 16.54
C ASP A 269 5.72 -17.30 15.49
N VAL A 270 4.88 -16.35 15.04
CA VAL A 270 3.90 -16.57 13.97
C VAL A 270 4.32 -15.78 12.73
N ARG A 271 4.45 -16.48 11.63
CA ARG A 271 4.75 -15.85 10.33
C ARG A 271 3.66 -16.21 9.33
N VAL A 272 3.19 -15.22 8.61
CA VAL A 272 2.28 -15.44 7.48
C VAL A 272 3.03 -16.24 6.40
N GLY A 273 2.37 -17.28 5.87
CA GLY A 273 2.98 -18.23 4.94
C GLY A 273 3.66 -19.43 5.61
N ASP A 274 3.68 -19.48 6.94
CA ASP A 274 4.18 -20.64 7.67
C ASP A 274 3.18 -21.81 7.62
N THR A 275 3.70 -23.00 7.85
CA THR A 275 2.91 -24.23 7.99
C THR A 275 2.80 -24.59 9.45
N VAL A 276 1.57 -24.78 9.90
CA VAL A 276 1.28 -25.32 11.23
C VAL A 276 1.06 -26.83 11.11
N THR A 277 1.75 -27.58 11.98
CA THR A 277 1.63 -29.04 12.07
C THR A 277 1.40 -29.49 13.50
N ASN A 278 0.95 -30.74 13.70
CA ASN A 278 0.78 -31.31 15.02
C ASN A 278 2.12 -31.78 15.60
N VAL A 279 2.41 -31.53 16.88
CA VAL A 279 3.66 -31.93 17.53
C VAL A 279 3.79 -33.44 17.66
N ILE A 280 2.69 -34.16 17.88
CA ILE A 280 2.68 -35.63 18.08
C ILE A 280 2.89 -36.37 16.76
N ASN A 281 2.23 -35.90 15.69
CA ASN A 281 2.33 -36.50 14.35
C ASN A 281 2.62 -35.37 13.34
N PRO A 282 3.90 -34.91 13.27
CA PRO A 282 4.25 -33.80 12.41
C PRO A 282 4.28 -34.18 10.94
N ALA A 283 3.92 -33.23 10.08
CA ALA A 283 4.14 -33.33 8.65
C ALA A 283 5.64 -33.34 8.34
N SER A 284 6.04 -34.06 7.30
CA SER A 284 7.44 -34.19 6.89
C SER A 284 7.98 -32.94 6.18
N GLU A 285 7.12 -32.21 5.47
CA GLU A 285 7.49 -31.05 4.66
C GLU A 285 6.52 -29.91 4.88
N PRO A 286 6.99 -28.65 4.89
CA PRO A 286 6.11 -27.50 4.91
C PRO A 286 5.39 -27.33 3.58
N LEU A 287 4.24 -26.66 3.60
CA LEU A 287 3.59 -26.17 2.39
C LEU A 287 4.48 -25.14 1.70
N SER A 288 4.33 -25.00 0.39
CA SER A 288 4.99 -23.90 -0.33
C SER A 288 4.52 -22.57 0.28
N GLY A 289 5.42 -21.90 0.97
CA GLY A 289 5.13 -20.61 1.60
C GLY A 289 5.11 -19.46 0.58
N TYR A 290 4.71 -18.30 1.04
CA TYR A 290 4.73 -17.08 0.22
C TYR A 290 6.16 -16.59 -0.03
N ARG A 291 6.41 -16.02 -1.22
CA ARG A 291 7.65 -15.30 -1.47
C ARG A 291 7.68 -14.04 -0.62
N LYS A 292 8.76 -13.84 0.14
CA LYS A 292 8.98 -12.59 0.86
C LYS A 292 9.14 -11.46 -0.16
N LEU A 293 8.25 -10.47 -0.11
CA LEU A 293 8.42 -9.25 -0.90
C LEU A 293 9.37 -8.30 -0.16
N ASN A 294 10.27 -7.69 -0.91
CA ASN A 294 11.12 -6.62 -0.40
C ASN A 294 10.38 -5.29 -0.54
N PRO A 295 10.44 -4.41 0.44
CA PRO A 295 9.93 -3.05 0.32
C PRO A 295 10.54 -2.32 -0.87
N ARG A 296 9.74 -1.45 -1.48
CA ARG A 296 10.12 -0.65 -2.64
C ARG A 296 10.29 0.83 -2.31
N VAL A 297 9.56 1.28 -1.29
CA VAL A 297 9.51 2.67 -0.83
C VAL A 297 9.89 2.72 0.63
N TYR A 298 10.76 3.65 0.99
CA TYR A 298 11.24 3.83 2.35
C TYR A 298 10.98 5.25 2.83
N CYS A 299 10.48 5.43 4.05
CA CYS A 299 10.46 6.73 4.70
C CYS A 299 10.78 6.61 6.19
N GLY A 300 11.27 7.69 6.78
CA GLY A 300 11.41 7.79 8.22
C GLY A 300 10.09 8.21 8.86
N LEU A 301 9.64 7.51 9.90
CA LEU A 301 8.51 7.87 10.74
C LEU A 301 9.01 8.29 12.11
N TYR A 302 8.66 9.51 12.53
CA TYR A 302 9.10 10.10 13.79
C TYR A 302 7.91 10.56 14.59
N PRO A 303 7.84 10.28 15.91
CA PRO A 303 6.78 10.83 16.75
C PRO A 303 6.99 12.35 16.92
N SER A 304 5.91 13.12 16.86
CA SER A 304 5.97 14.57 17.12
C SER A 304 6.41 14.87 18.56
N ASP A 305 6.11 13.98 19.50
CA ASP A 305 6.57 13.98 20.88
C ASP A 305 7.57 12.85 21.11
N ALA A 306 8.80 13.22 21.43
CA ALA A 306 9.88 12.25 21.68
C ALA A 306 9.56 11.23 22.81
N ALA A 307 8.66 11.56 23.74
CA ALA A 307 8.21 10.66 24.80
C ALA A 307 7.40 9.46 24.24
N LYS A 308 6.85 9.57 23.03
CA LYS A 308 6.06 8.52 22.37
C LYS A 308 6.88 7.58 21.49
N TYR A 309 8.20 7.57 21.59
CA TYR A 309 9.05 6.67 20.80
C TYR A 309 8.75 5.18 21.05
N GLU A 310 8.63 4.78 22.32
CA GLU A 310 8.29 3.39 22.69
C GLU A 310 6.85 3.03 22.26
N ASP A 311 5.91 3.98 22.36
CA ASP A 311 4.53 3.77 21.86
C ASP A 311 4.52 3.51 20.35
N LEU A 312 5.36 4.23 19.59
CA LEU A 312 5.50 4.03 18.15
C LEU A 312 6.14 2.67 17.84
N HIS A 313 7.15 2.24 18.61
CA HIS A 313 7.76 0.92 18.47
C HIS A 313 6.73 -0.19 18.68
N ASP A 314 5.99 -0.14 19.79
CA ASP A 314 4.95 -1.10 20.10
C ASP A 314 3.82 -1.15 19.04
N ALA A 315 3.48 0.00 18.48
CA ALA A 315 2.48 0.11 17.43
C ALA A 315 2.98 -0.53 16.11
N LEU A 316 4.22 -0.27 15.73
CA LEU A 316 4.85 -0.88 14.54
C LEU A 316 4.98 -2.40 14.70
N ASP A 317 5.37 -2.91 15.87
CA ASP A 317 5.40 -4.34 16.15
C ASP A 317 4.02 -4.99 15.95
N LYS A 318 2.95 -4.37 16.46
CA LYS A 318 1.57 -4.86 16.29
C LYS A 318 1.09 -4.78 14.85
N LEU A 319 1.46 -3.72 14.12
CA LEU A 319 1.08 -3.60 12.70
C LEU A 319 1.81 -4.62 11.84
N GLN A 320 3.08 -4.91 12.13
CA GLN A 320 3.86 -5.91 11.39
C GLN A 320 3.27 -7.33 11.49
N LEU A 321 2.50 -7.64 12.54
CA LEU A 321 1.72 -8.87 12.62
C LEU A 321 0.65 -8.98 11.56
N ASN A 322 -0.09 -7.89 11.39
CA ASN A 322 -1.19 -7.84 10.43
C ASN A 322 -0.68 -7.64 9.01
N ASP A 323 0.54 -7.09 8.88
CA ASP A 323 1.16 -6.72 7.63
C ASP A 323 2.62 -7.19 7.59
N ALA A 324 2.81 -8.41 7.11
CA ALA A 324 4.14 -9.02 7.00
C ALA A 324 5.05 -8.34 5.97
N SER A 325 4.52 -7.43 5.15
CA SER A 325 5.30 -6.64 4.19
C SER A 325 5.96 -5.42 4.81
N LEU A 326 5.42 -4.92 5.94
CA LEU A 326 6.00 -3.81 6.69
C LEU A 326 7.33 -4.22 7.32
N GLN A 327 8.39 -3.49 6.98
CA GLN A 327 9.71 -3.63 7.58
C GLN A 327 10.08 -2.31 8.23
N TYR A 328 10.74 -2.36 9.38
CA TYR A 328 11.21 -1.15 10.03
C TYR A 328 12.48 -1.41 10.83
N GLU A 329 13.29 -0.38 10.98
CA GLU A 329 14.50 -0.37 11.79
C GLU A 329 14.64 0.98 12.52
N PRO A 330 15.30 1.01 13.68
CA PRO A 330 15.54 2.27 14.39
C PRO A 330 16.37 3.25 13.55
N GLU A 331 15.95 4.51 13.52
CA GLU A 331 16.62 5.60 12.82
C GLU A 331 16.74 6.83 13.73
N THR A 332 17.76 7.63 13.50
CA THR A 332 17.98 8.89 14.23
C THR A 332 18.20 10.02 13.25
N SER A 333 17.42 11.09 13.36
CA SER A 333 17.58 12.33 12.64
C SER A 333 18.07 13.43 13.57
N GLN A 334 18.99 14.28 13.11
CA GLN A 334 19.44 15.45 13.87
C GLN A 334 18.32 16.47 14.07
N ALA A 335 17.39 16.54 13.10
CA ALA A 335 16.28 17.50 13.15
C ALA A 335 15.07 16.96 13.94
N LEU A 336 14.78 15.64 13.87
CA LEU A 336 13.54 15.02 14.36
C LEU A 336 13.75 14.12 15.60
N GLY A 337 15.00 13.77 15.93
CA GLY A 337 15.33 12.88 17.03
C GLY A 337 15.23 11.41 16.67
N PHE A 338 14.74 10.58 17.60
CA PHE A 338 14.60 9.13 17.41
C PHE A 338 13.30 8.78 16.70
N GLY A 339 13.37 7.85 15.76
CA GLY A 339 12.25 7.34 14.99
C GLY A 339 12.58 5.99 14.37
N PHE A 340 11.85 5.64 13.30
CA PHE A 340 12.04 4.38 12.60
C PHE A 340 12.08 4.62 11.09
N ARG A 341 13.02 3.97 10.44
CA ARG A 341 13.06 3.83 8.98
C ARG A 341 12.13 2.69 8.60
N CYS A 342 11.07 3.00 7.89
CA CYS A 342 10.04 2.04 7.50
C CYS A 342 10.09 1.78 5.99
N GLY A 343 9.93 0.51 5.61
CA GLY A 343 9.86 0.06 4.23
C GLY A 343 8.45 -0.40 3.88
N PHE A 344 7.95 0.02 2.72
CA PHE A 344 6.60 -0.17 2.24
C PHE A 344 6.59 -0.74 0.82
N LEU A 345 5.51 -1.40 0.42
CA LEU A 345 5.34 -1.92 -0.95
C LEU A 345 5.09 -0.81 -1.98
N GLY A 346 4.43 0.27 -1.56
CA GLY A 346 4.15 1.45 -2.38
C GLY A 346 3.67 2.63 -1.55
N LEU A 347 3.24 3.72 -2.22
CA LEU A 347 2.78 4.93 -1.53
C LEU A 347 1.45 4.74 -0.80
N LEU A 348 0.49 4.07 -1.43
CA LEU A 348 -0.80 3.83 -0.80
C LEU A 348 -0.62 2.97 0.46
N HIS A 349 0.28 1.97 0.41
CA HIS A 349 0.63 1.19 1.58
C HIS A 349 1.25 2.07 2.69
N MET A 350 2.15 2.98 2.35
CA MET A 350 2.73 3.95 3.29
C MET A 350 1.67 4.83 3.94
N ASP A 351 0.77 5.41 3.14
CA ASP A 351 -0.30 6.28 3.63
C ASP A 351 -1.25 5.54 4.57
N VAL A 352 -1.60 4.30 4.22
CA VAL A 352 -2.47 3.44 5.04
C VAL A 352 -1.82 3.15 6.38
N ILE A 353 -0.55 2.74 6.41
CA ILE A 353 0.16 2.44 7.65
C ILE A 353 0.30 3.70 8.53
N GLN A 354 0.64 4.85 7.93
CA GLN A 354 0.72 6.10 8.67
C GLN A 354 -0.65 6.46 9.29
N GLU A 355 -1.71 6.41 8.52
CA GLU A 355 -3.06 6.75 8.98
C GLU A 355 -3.58 5.77 10.05
N ARG A 356 -3.21 4.49 9.96
CA ARG A 356 -3.49 3.50 11.01
C ARG A 356 -2.74 3.81 12.31
N LEU A 357 -1.45 4.17 12.23
CA LEU A 357 -0.68 4.59 13.40
C LEU A 357 -1.29 5.82 14.08
N GLU A 358 -1.77 6.78 13.31
CA GLU A 358 -2.41 7.98 13.81
C GLU A 358 -3.78 7.70 14.45
N ARG A 359 -4.64 6.90 13.79
CA ARG A 359 -6.03 6.66 14.22
C ARG A 359 -6.16 5.55 15.26
N GLU A 360 -5.52 4.39 15.04
CA GLU A 360 -5.67 3.22 15.91
C GLU A 360 -4.81 3.34 17.19
N TYR A 361 -3.64 4.00 17.09
CA TYR A 361 -2.69 4.12 18.20
C TYR A 361 -2.56 5.55 18.75
N ASN A 362 -3.30 6.51 18.20
CA ASN A 362 -3.31 7.92 18.63
C ASN A 362 -1.90 8.54 18.68
N LEU A 363 -1.13 8.31 17.62
CA LEU A 363 0.22 8.82 17.45
C LEU A 363 0.20 9.99 16.47
N ASP A 364 0.79 11.12 16.85
CA ASP A 364 1.09 12.20 15.91
C ASP A 364 2.46 11.96 15.29
N LEU A 365 2.50 11.77 13.97
CA LEU A 365 3.70 11.35 13.26
C LEU A 365 4.22 12.39 12.28
N ILE A 366 5.53 12.44 12.12
CA ILE A 366 6.21 13.18 11.06
C ILE A 366 6.82 12.15 10.12
N ALA A 367 6.32 12.11 8.87
CA ALA A 367 6.91 11.30 7.81
C ALA A 367 7.91 12.12 7.01
N THR A 368 9.08 11.53 6.71
CA THR A 368 10.06 12.13 5.79
C THR A 368 9.68 11.82 4.33
N ALA A 369 10.35 12.49 3.38
CA ALA A 369 10.14 12.20 1.96
C ALA A 369 10.42 10.72 1.66
N PRO A 370 9.53 10.02 0.92
CA PRO A 370 9.79 8.65 0.51
C PRO A 370 11.00 8.59 -0.42
N SER A 371 11.76 7.51 -0.30
CA SER A 371 12.93 7.24 -1.15
C SER A 371 12.90 5.78 -1.59
N VAL A 372 13.73 5.48 -2.59
CA VAL A 372 14.01 4.12 -3.06
C VAL A 372 15.38 3.67 -2.55
N ILE A 373 15.71 2.40 -2.70
CA ILE A 373 17.08 1.94 -2.47
C ILE A 373 17.92 2.33 -3.69
N TYR A 374 19.05 3.00 -3.44
CA TYR A 374 20.08 3.32 -4.43
C TYR A 374 21.28 2.42 -4.23
N HIS A 375 21.86 1.91 -5.31
CA HIS A 375 23.15 1.25 -5.28
C HIS A 375 24.25 2.28 -5.52
N VAL A 376 25.06 2.51 -4.51
CA VAL A 376 26.15 3.49 -4.56
C VAL A 376 27.48 2.75 -4.68
N TYR A 377 28.14 2.89 -5.83
CA TYR A 377 29.44 2.31 -6.07
C TYR A 377 30.51 3.29 -5.64
N MET A 378 31.36 2.84 -4.74
CA MET A 378 32.45 3.63 -4.19
C MET A 378 33.70 3.49 -5.05
N THR A 379 34.59 4.49 -4.98
CA THR A 379 35.88 4.48 -5.70
C THR A 379 36.83 3.37 -5.25
N ASP A 380 36.61 2.76 -4.10
CA ASP A 380 37.36 1.60 -3.59
C ASP A 380 36.76 0.24 -4.04
N GLY A 381 35.69 0.26 -4.84
CA GLY A 381 35.04 -0.92 -5.40
C GLY A 381 33.94 -1.52 -4.49
N GLN A 382 33.67 -0.93 -3.35
CA GLN A 382 32.53 -1.37 -2.52
C GLN A 382 31.20 -0.87 -3.10
N MET A 383 30.14 -1.66 -2.97
CA MET A 383 28.77 -1.27 -3.28
C MET A 383 28.01 -1.13 -1.96
N LEU A 384 27.32 0.01 -1.78
CA LEU A 384 26.48 0.31 -0.63
C LEU A 384 25.04 0.45 -1.10
N GLU A 385 24.11 -0.16 -0.37
CA GLU A 385 22.68 0.09 -0.54
C GLU A 385 22.27 1.25 0.36
N ILE A 386 21.78 2.32 -0.25
CA ILE A 386 21.39 3.55 0.45
C ILE A 386 19.90 3.81 0.20
N ASP A 387 19.11 3.75 1.23
CA ASP A 387 17.69 4.07 1.25
C ASP A 387 17.39 5.46 1.83
N ASN A 388 18.29 5.98 2.67
CA ASN A 388 18.21 7.32 3.27
C ASN A 388 19.18 8.30 2.63
N PRO A 389 18.70 9.40 2.00
CA PRO A 389 19.56 10.42 1.40
C PRO A 389 20.61 11.01 2.34
N ALA A 390 20.34 11.08 3.65
CA ALA A 390 21.27 11.61 4.63
C ALA A 390 22.53 10.74 4.78
N HIS A 391 22.44 9.44 4.50
CA HIS A 391 23.55 8.49 4.59
C HIS A 391 24.41 8.43 3.31
N LEU A 392 24.06 9.20 2.25
CA LEU A 392 24.84 9.21 1.02
C LEU A 392 26.27 9.70 1.31
N PRO A 393 27.33 8.93 0.92
CA PRO A 393 28.71 9.32 1.10
C PRO A 393 29.07 10.63 0.39
N GLU A 394 30.24 11.20 0.72
CA GLU A 394 30.75 12.37 0.03
C GLU A 394 30.95 12.07 -1.47
N ALA A 395 30.56 13.01 -2.33
CA ALA A 395 30.64 12.86 -3.79
C ALA A 395 32.02 12.50 -4.31
N SER A 396 33.10 12.87 -3.60
CA SER A 396 34.50 12.54 -3.94
C SER A 396 34.83 11.04 -3.80
N LYS A 397 34.06 10.30 -3.02
CA LYS A 397 34.26 8.87 -2.76
C LYS A 397 33.33 7.99 -3.61
N ILE A 398 32.38 8.58 -4.32
CA ILE A 398 31.42 7.89 -5.17
C ILE A 398 31.94 7.81 -6.59
N ASP A 399 31.99 6.61 -7.17
CA ASP A 399 32.23 6.39 -8.59
C ASP A 399 30.98 6.67 -9.41
N HIS A 400 29.86 5.99 -9.06
CA HIS A 400 28.55 6.23 -9.66
C HIS A 400 27.43 5.75 -8.74
N ILE A 401 26.22 6.18 -9.08
CA ILE A 401 24.99 5.78 -8.38
C ILE A 401 24.05 5.12 -9.39
N GLU A 402 23.43 4.03 -8.98
CA GLU A 402 22.38 3.38 -9.74
C GLU A 402 21.04 3.51 -9.01
N GLU A 403 19.97 3.71 -9.78
CA GLU A 403 18.60 3.72 -9.26
C GLU A 403 17.76 2.60 -9.86
N PRO A 404 16.74 2.11 -9.13
CA PRO A 404 15.85 1.08 -9.62
C PRO A 404 14.97 1.61 -10.75
N TYR A 405 14.88 0.83 -11.83
CA TYR A 405 13.99 1.06 -12.96
C TYR A 405 12.85 0.06 -12.95
N VAL A 406 11.70 0.50 -13.41
CA VAL A 406 10.52 -0.33 -13.59
C VAL A 406 10.07 -0.35 -15.05
N LYS A 407 9.51 -1.47 -15.46
CA LYS A 407 8.67 -1.58 -16.64
C LYS A 407 7.26 -1.17 -16.22
N ALA A 408 6.79 -0.06 -16.74
CA ALA A 408 5.45 0.46 -16.49
C ALA A 408 4.56 0.15 -17.69
N GLU A 409 3.46 -0.54 -17.45
CA GLU A 409 2.43 -0.87 -18.42
C GLU A 409 1.20 -0.01 -18.13
N ILE A 410 0.90 0.90 -19.05
CA ILE A 410 -0.17 1.89 -18.89
C ILE A 410 -1.25 1.61 -19.91
N MET A 411 -2.41 1.18 -19.45
CA MET A 411 -3.61 1.09 -20.28
C MET A 411 -4.29 2.44 -20.37
N VAL A 412 -4.57 2.91 -21.59
CA VAL A 412 -5.12 4.24 -21.82
C VAL A 412 -5.99 4.27 -23.08
N PRO A 413 -7.14 4.99 -23.08
CA PRO A 413 -7.90 5.28 -24.28
C PRO A 413 -7.14 6.16 -25.28
N ASP A 414 -7.46 6.04 -26.58
CA ASP A 414 -6.82 6.76 -27.69
C ASP A 414 -6.68 8.27 -27.46
N GLU A 415 -7.71 8.89 -26.90
CA GLU A 415 -7.75 10.35 -26.68
C GLU A 415 -6.75 10.86 -25.62
N TYR A 416 -6.24 9.98 -24.75
CA TYR A 416 -5.30 10.36 -23.67
C TYR A 416 -3.86 9.87 -23.89
N ILE A 417 -3.58 9.20 -25.02
CA ILE A 417 -2.23 8.68 -25.36
C ILE A 417 -1.20 9.81 -25.29
N GLY A 418 -1.46 10.93 -25.97
CA GLY A 418 -0.50 12.05 -26.01
C GLY A 418 -0.17 12.61 -24.64
N ALA A 419 -1.19 12.88 -23.81
CA ALA A 419 -0.99 13.40 -22.45
C ALA A 419 -0.24 12.40 -21.54
N THR A 420 -0.51 11.10 -21.70
CA THR A 420 0.18 10.04 -20.97
C THR A 420 1.65 9.92 -21.39
N MET A 421 1.93 9.97 -22.69
CA MET A 421 3.29 9.95 -23.22
C MET A 421 4.10 11.17 -22.75
N ASP A 422 3.51 12.38 -22.78
CA ASP A 422 4.14 13.59 -22.27
C ASP A 422 4.47 13.47 -20.77
N LEU A 423 3.55 12.91 -19.97
CA LEU A 423 3.78 12.65 -18.55
C LEU A 423 4.98 11.71 -18.36
N CYS A 424 5.02 10.58 -19.08
CA CYS A 424 6.11 9.61 -18.97
C CYS A 424 7.47 10.21 -19.39
N GLN A 425 7.50 11.00 -20.46
CA GLN A 425 8.73 11.67 -20.94
C GLN A 425 9.24 12.69 -19.92
N ASN A 426 8.35 13.49 -19.31
CA ASN A 426 8.71 14.44 -18.25
C ASN A 426 9.26 13.76 -16.99
N LYS A 427 8.94 12.48 -16.79
CA LYS A 427 9.42 11.62 -15.70
C LYS A 427 10.60 10.73 -16.11
N ARG A 428 11.41 11.14 -17.09
CA ARG A 428 12.58 10.42 -17.60
C ARG A 428 12.26 9.04 -18.19
N GLY A 429 11.03 8.83 -18.63
CA GLY A 429 10.58 7.55 -19.17
C GLY A 429 11.17 7.26 -20.54
N ILE A 430 11.56 6.00 -20.73
CA ILE A 430 12.07 5.47 -21.99
C ILE A 430 10.93 4.67 -22.63
N TYR A 431 10.40 5.18 -23.74
CA TYR A 431 9.36 4.50 -24.51
C TYR A 431 9.86 3.14 -25.06
N LYS A 432 9.04 2.11 -24.97
CA LYS A 432 9.32 0.76 -25.52
C LYS A 432 8.35 0.36 -26.60
N THR A 433 7.09 0.11 -26.26
CA THR A 433 6.07 -0.36 -27.19
C THR A 433 4.73 0.34 -26.92
N MET A 434 3.91 0.33 -27.92
CA MET A 434 2.49 0.64 -27.81
C MET A 434 1.72 -0.42 -28.57
N ASP A 435 0.92 -1.17 -27.85
CA ASP A 435 0.15 -2.28 -28.37
C ASP A 435 -1.33 -1.92 -28.31
N VAL A 436 -2.02 -2.06 -29.44
CA VAL A 436 -3.47 -1.89 -29.50
C VAL A 436 -4.10 -3.14 -28.91
N ILE A 437 -4.75 -2.99 -27.75
CA ILE A 437 -5.38 -4.11 -27.06
C ILE A 437 -6.76 -4.38 -27.64
N ASP A 438 -7.54 -3.29 -27.84
CA ASP A 438 -8.86 -3.35 -28.48
C ASP A 438 -9.19 -1.99 -29.11
N THR A 439 -10.33 -1.91 -29.82
CA THR A 439 -10.79 -0.69 -30.49
C THR A 439 -10.92 0.46 -29.48
N GLY A 440 -10.03 1.46 -29.60
CA GLY A 440 -10.02 2.64 -28.75
C GLY A 440 -9.22 2.51 -27.44
N ARG A 441 -8.47 1.39 -27.24
CA ARG A 441 -7.62 1.16 -26.06
C ARG A 441 -6.23 0.68 -26.42
N ASN A 442 -5.23 1.27 -25.80
CA ASN A 442 -3.83 0.95 -26.00
C ASN A 442 -3.13 0.64 -24.68
N MET A 443 -2.17 -0.26 -24.76
CA MET A 443 -1.19 -0.46 -23.71
C MET A 443 0.12 0.18 -24.13
N ILE A 444 0.57 1.14 -23.34
CA ILE A 444 1.84 1.83 -23.56
C ILE A 444 2.84 1.31 -22.54
N THR A 445 3.95 0.78 -23.03
CA THR A 445 5.04 0.29 -22.17
C THR A 445 6.16 1.30 -22.12
N TYR A 446 6.52 1.70 -20.91
CA TYR A 446 7.66 2.57 -20.62
C TYR A 446 8.60 1.90 -19.61
N GLU A 447 9.89 2.21 -19.70
CA GLU A 447 10.80 2.01 -18.59
C GLU A 447 11.01 3.34 -17.87
N LEU A 448 10.70 3.37 -16.57
CA LEU A 448 10.72 4.58 -15.75
C LEU A 448 11.57 4.35 -14.50
N PRO A 449 12.30 5.37 -14.01
CA PRO A 449 12.89 5.30 -12.69
C PRO A 449 11.81 5.20 -11.62
N LEU A 450 11.93 4.25 -10.69
CA LEU A 450 10.96 4.08 -9.61
C LEU A 450 10.82 5.37 -8.78
N SER A 451 11.92 6.09 -8.57
CA SER A 451 11.95 7.36 -7.86
C SER A 451 11.04 8.45 -8.43
N GLU A 452 10.74 8.40 -9.74
CA GLU A 452 9.83 9.37 -10.40
C GLU A 452 8.37 8.94 -10.33
N ILE A 453 8.11 7.64 -10.07
CA ILE A 453 6.74 7.10 -9.94
C ILE A 453 6.19 7.36 -8.54
N ILE A 454 7.03 7.19 -7.51
CA ILE A 454 6.60 7.24 -6.11
C ILE A 454 6.16 8.63 -5.61
N PHE A 455 6.29 9.71 -6.36
CA PHE A 455 5.90 11.04 -5.85
C PHE A 455 4.49 11.47 -6.26
N ASP A 456 4.20 11.58 -7.52
CA ASP A 456 2.95 12.18 -7.99
C ASP A 456 2.47 11.62 -9.34
N PHE A 457 3.15 10.57 -9.81
CA PHE A 457 2.90 10.02 -11.14
C PHE A 457 1.49 9.47 -11.29
N PHE A 458 1.02 8.71 -10.29
CA PHE A 458 -0.30 8.07 -10.35
C PHE A 458 -1.44 9.10 -10.34
N ASP A 459 -1.33 10.14 -9.51
CA ASP A 459 -2.33 11.21 -9.44
C ASP A 459 -2.35 12.04 -10.72
N LYS A 460 -1.17 12.32 -11.28
CA LYS A 460 -1.04 13.01 -12.57
C LYS A 460 -1.57 12.16 -13.71
N LEU A 461 -1.32 10.85 -13.70
CA LEU A 461 -1.85 9.92 -14.68
C LEU A 461 -3.38 9.88 -14.64
N LYS A 462 -3.97 9.74 -13.45
CA LYS A 462 -5.42 9.83 -13.25
C LYS A 462 -5.98 11.17 -13.72
N SER A 463 -5.33 12.26 -13.37
CA SER A 463 -5.78 13.60 -13.74
C SER A 463 -5.74 13.84 -15.25
N CYS A 464 -4.64 13.52 -15.93
CA CYS A 464 -4.49 13.75 -17.37
C CYS A 464 -5.37 12.82 -18.21
N SER A 465 -5.73 11.65 -17.68
CA SER A 465 -6.62 10.68 -18.33
C SER A 465 -8.08 10.74 -17.86
N LYS A 466 -8.44 11.71 -17.00
CA LYS A 466 -9.77 11.80 -16.34
C LYS A 466 -10.19 10.51 -15.62
N GLY A 467 -9.23 9.76 -15.09
CA GLY A 467 -9.46 8.52 -14.37
C GLY A 467 -9.53 7.27 -15.25
N TYR A 468 -9.36 7.39 -16.57
CA TYR A 468 -9.46 6.24 -17.48
C TYR A 468 -8.15 5.46 -17.67
N ALA A 469 -6.99 6.01 -17.30
CA ALA A 469 -5.74 5.28 -17.39
C ALA A 469 -5.51 4.44 -16.14
N SER A 470 -5.04 3.23 -16.35
CA SER A 470 -4.55 2.34 -15.29
C SER A 470 -3.08 2.04 -15.48
N LEU A 471 -2.38 1.83 -14.37
CA LEU A 471 -0.94 1.57 -14.31
C LEU A 471 -0.68 0.27 -13.57
N ASP A 472 0.16 -0.55 -14.16
CA ASP A 472 0.88 -1.63 -13.47
C ASP A 472 2.37 -1.49 -13.71
N TYR A 473 3.22 -1.98 -12.78
CA TYR A 473 4.66 -1.87 -12.94
C TYR A 473 5.43 -2.99 -12.22
N GLU A 474 6.53 -3.40 -12.82
CA GLU A 474 7.46 -4.38 -12.25
C GLU A 474 8.90 -3.84 -12.25
N ILE A 475 9.70 -4.21 -11.25
CA ILE A 475 11.11 -3.81 -11.18
C ILE A 475 11.91 -4.65 -12.18
N ILE A 476 12.66 -3.99 -13.05
CA ILE A 476 13.51 -4.61 -14.09
C ILE A 476 15.00 -4.54 -13.81
N GLY A 477 15.41 -3.95 -12.68
CA GLY A 477 16.80 -3.84 -12.25
C GLY A 477 17.24 -2.43 -11.97
N TYR A 478 18.55 -2.22 -11.89
CA TYR A 478 19.17 -0.94 -11.55
C TYR A 478 19.92 -0.38 -12.76
N ARG A 479 19.98 0.97 -12.86
CA ARG A 479 20.70 1.66 -13.92
C ARG A 479 21.50 2.83 -13.37
N LYS A 480 22.68 3.01 -13.93
CA LYS A 480 23.54 4.14 -13.64
C LYS A 480 22.93 5.44 -14.15
N GLU A 481 22.83 6.44 -13.25
CA GLU A 481 22.27 7.76 -13.55
C GLU A 481 23.08 8.88 -12.86
N ASP A 482 22.94 10.11 -13.36
CA ASP A 482 23.62 11.28 -12.77
C ASP A 482 22.81 11.84 -11.60
N LEU A 483 22.86 11.12 -10.49
CA LEU A 483 22.13 11.42 -9.26
C LEU A 483 22.98 12.24 -8.30
N VAL A 484 22.34 13.17 -7.61
CA VAL A 484 22.99 14.02 -6.62
C VAL A 484 22.12 14.18 -5.38
N ARG A 485 22.77 14.27 -4.21
CA ARG A 485 22.06 14.66 -2.98
C ARG A 485 21.83 16.16 -3.00
N MET A 486 20.60 16.57 -2.82
CA MET A 486 20.18 17.94 -2.64
C MET A 486 19.76 18.15 -1.20
N ASP A 487 20.49 19.01 -0.50
CA ASP A 487 20.22 19.36 0.90
C ASP A 487 19.38 20.63 0.96
N ILE A 488 18.41 20.66 1.87
CA ILE A 488 17.63 21.85 2.18
C ILE A 488 18.20 22.50 3.44
N LEU A 489 18.60 23.77 3.31
CA LEU A 489 19.14 24.53 4.41
C LEU A 489 18.12 25.57 4.89
N LEU A 490 17.87 25.60 6.19
CA LEU A 490 17.07 26.60 6.87
C LEU A 490 18.00 27.43 7.77
N ASN A 491 18.01 28.73 7.56
CA ASN A 491 18.92 29.64 8.28
C ASN A 491 20.42 29.30 8.13
N GLY A 492 20.79 28.54 7.10
CA GLY A 492 22.17 28.10 6.83
C GLY A 492 22.52 26.71 7.41
N GLU A 493 21.63 26.10 8.15
CA GLU A 493 21.78 24.74 8.69
C GLU A 493 21.04 23.74 7.82
N ALA A 494 21.66 22.63 7.49
CA ALA A 494 21.05 21.55 6.71
C ALA A 494 20.03 20.80 7.59
N VAL A 495 18.86 20.52 7.02
CA VAL A 495 17.82 19.69 7.63
C VAL A 495 17.85 18.34 6.95
N ASP A 496 18.43 17.34 7.61
CA ASP A 496 18.63 15.98 7.10
C ASP A 496 17.34 15.31 6.63
N ALA A 497 16.26 15.48 7.38
CA ALA A 497 14.93 14.95 7.06
C ALA A 497 14.29 15.55 5.78
N LEU A 498 14.82 16.65 5.25
CA LEU A 498 14.39 17.29 4.00
C LEU A 498 15.36 17.04 2.85
N SER A 499 16.45 16.30 3.06
CA SER A 499 17.41 15.94 2.02
C SER A 499 16.79 14.91 1.07
N VAL A 500 17.04 15.07 -0.24
CA VAL A 500 16.52 14.17 -1.29
C VAL A 500 17.62 13.85 -2.30
N ILE A 501 17.55 12.65 -2.90
CA ILE A 501 18.37 12.28 -4.04
C ILE A 501 17.57 12.61 -5.30
N VAL A 502 18.17 13.36 -6.21
CA VAL A 502 17.52 13.85 -7.44
C VAL A 502 18.44 13.71 -8.63
N HIS A 503 17.88 13.55 -9.82
CA HIS A 503 18.67 13.63 -11.04
C HIS A 503 19.18 15.07 -11.25
N ARG A 504 20.46 15.23 -11.63
CA ARG A 504 21.14 16.53 -11.72
C ARG A 504 20.41 17.53 -12.65
N SER A 505 19.81 17.05 -13.75
CA SER A 505 19.07 17.92 -14.67
C SER A 505 17.86 18.58 -14.02
N ASN A 506 17.20 17.89 -13.09
CA ASN A 506 15.96 18.34 -12.45
C ASN A 506 16.20 19.04 -11.10
N ALA A 507 17.46 19.02 -10.62
CA ALA A 507 17.80 19.50 -9.28
C ALA A 507 17.44 20.99 -9.06
N TYR A 508 17.65 21.86 -10.05
CA TYR A 508 17.33 23.28 -9.94
C TYR A 508 15.80 23.52 -9.86
N SER A 509 15.04 22.95 -10.78
CA SER A 509 13.58 23.15 -10.82
C SER A 509 12.93 22.59 -9.53
N ARG A 510 13.36 21.41 -9.10
CA ARG A 510 12.90 20.75 -7.88
C ARG A 510 13.30 21.52 -6.62
N GLY A 511 14.55 21.97 -6.53
CA GLY A 511 15.03 22.79 -5.42
C GLY A 511 14.31 24.15 -5.31
N ASN A 512 14.00 24.78 -6.44
CA ASN A 512 13.24 26.01 -6.46
C ASN A 512 11.79 25.79 -5.99
N ALA A 513 11.12 24.74 -6.48
CA ALA A 513 9.75 24.40 -6.07
C ALA A 513 9.66 24.12 -4.57
N ILE A 514 10.59 23.30 -4.03
CA ILE A 514 10.66 23.01 -2.59
C ILE A 514 10.87 24.28 -1.77
N THR A 515 11.84 25.14 -2.15
CA THR A 515 12.12 26.35 -1.36
C THR A 515 10.97 27.36 -1.38
N VAL A 516 10.20 27.46 -2.48
CA VAL A 516 9.00 28.30 -2.57
C VAL A 516 7.90 27.75 -1.67
N LYS A 517 7.65 26.45 -1.71
CA LYS A 517 6.59 25.81 -0.90
C LYS A 517 6.90 25.87 0.59
N LEU A 518 8.14 25.60 0.98
CA LEU A 518 8.60 25.75 2.36
C LEU A 518 8.46 27.19 2.88
N LYS A 519 8.69 28.19 2.03
CA LYS A 519 8.48 29.60 2.38
C LYS A 519 7.01 29.91 2.69
N GLU A 520 6.06 29.23 2.08
CA GLU A 520 4.62 29.42 2.32
C GLU A 520 4.18 28.73 3.62
N LEU A 521 4.71 27.55 3.89
CA LEU A 521 4.31 26.70 5.01
C LEU A 521 5.00 27.05 6.33
N ILE A 522 6.28 27.44 6.29
CA ILE A 522 7.01 27.79 7.51
C ILE A 522 6.54 29.16 8.01
N PRO A 523 6.05 29.26 9.26
CA PRO A 523 5.52 30.52 9.79
C PRO A 523 6.62 31.57 9.93
N LYS A 524 6.26 32.83 9.67
CA LYS A 524 7.16 33.98 9.85
C LYS A 524 7.60 34.09 11.31
N GLN A 525 8.89 34.22 11.53
CA GLN A 525 9.49 34.40 12.84
C GLN A 525 10.00 35.84 13.04
N GLN A 526 10.59 36.11 14.21
CA GLN A 526 11.13 37.45 14.56
C GLN A 526 12.33 37.86 13.72
N PHE A 527 12.98 36.88 13.05
CA PHE A 527 14.13 37.08 12.15
C PHE A 527 13.82 36.56 10.75
N GLU A 528 14.64 36.93 9.77
CA GLU A 528 14.55 36.46 8.40
C GLU A 528 15.16 35.07 8.29
N ILE A 529 14.43 34.12 7.67
CA ILE A 529 14.88 32.75 7.47
C ILE A 529 15.17 32.58 5.98
N PRO A 530 16.42 32.43 5.56
CA PRO A 530 16.76 31.97 4.22
C PRO A 530 16.46 30.49 4.12
N VAL A 531 15.67 30.11 3.11
CA VAL A 531 15.40 28.73 2.70
C VAL A 531 16.20 28.48 1.44
N GLN A 532 17.10 27.51 1.46
CA GLN A 532 18.06 27.28 0.38
C GLN A 532 18.10 25.81 0.01
N ALA A 533 18.24 25.52 -1.29
CA ALA A 533 18.59 24.19 -1.77
C ALA A 533 20.04 24.18 -2.24
N ALA A 534 20.80 23.18 -1.84
CA ALA A 534 22.24 23.10 -2.13
C ALA A 534 22.64 21.70 -2.59
N ILE A 535 23.63 21.60 -3.45
CA ILE A 535 24.30 20.37 -3.89
C ILE A 535 25.78 20.49 -3.57
N GLY A 536 26.31 19.59 -2.73
CA GLY A 536 27.71 19.60 -2.35
C GLY A 536 28.18 20.95 -1.78
N GLY A 537 27.31 21.62 -1.01
CA GLY A 537 27.59 22.95 -0.43
C GLY A 537 27.33 24.13 -1.36
N LYS A 538 27.10 23.93 -2.67
CA LYS A 538 26.76 25.00 -3.62
C LYS A 538 25.23 25.24 -3.60
N ILE A 539 24.83 26.45 -3.26
CA ILE A 539 23.43 26.87 -3.28
C ILE A 539 22.95 26.96 -4.73
N ILE A 540 21.90 26.22 -5.07
CA ILE A 540 21.28 26.21 -6.40
C ILE A 540 19.99 27.01 -6.45
N ALA A 541 19.20 27.03 -5.37
CA ALA A 541 17.98 27.82 -5.26
C ALA A 541 17.88 28.47 -3.88
N ARG A 542 17.23 29.62 -3.80
CA ARG A 542 17.05 30.36 -2.55
C ARG A 542 15.77 31.18 -2.54
N THR A 543 15.05 31.09 -1.44
CA THR A 543 13.95 31.98 -1.09
C THR A 543 14.14 32.51 0.34
N ASN A 544 13.46 33.59 0.70
CA ASN A 544 13.58 34.17 2.05
C ASN A 544 12.18 34.33 2.68
N ILE A 545 12.04 33.85 3.91
CA ILE A 545 10.86 34.11 4.74
C ILE A 545 11.12 35.41 5.49
N LYS A 546 10.32 36.43 5.18
CA LYS A 546 10.46 37.76 5.81
C LYS A 546 10.15 37.71 7.30
N SER A 547 10.96 38.37 8.11
CA SER A 547 10.69 38.49 9.56
C SER A 547 9.39 39.21 9.87
N LEU A 548 8.76 38.85 10.99
CA LEU A 548 7.68 39.65 11.57
C LEU A 548 8.17 41.08 11.84
N ARG A 549 7.44 42.07 11.37
CA ARG A 549 7.75 43.50 11.58
C ARG A 549 6.85 44.07 12.64
N LYS A 550 7.43 44.46 13.76
CA LYS A 550 6.76 45.33 14.72
C LYS A 550 7.07 46.80 14.33
N ASN A 551 6.05 47.60 14.14
CA ASN A 551 6.25 49.01 13.86
C ASN A 551 6.75 49.74 15.14
N VAL A 552 8.07 49.78 15.31
CA VAL A 552 8.70 50.43 16.47
C VAL A 552 8.61 51.94 16.41
N LEU A 553 8.23 52.50 15.25
CA LEU A 553 8.09 53.93 15.01
C LEU A 553 6.68 54.45 15.31
N ALA A 554 5.68 53.57 15.50
CA ALA A 554 4.28 53.95 15.74
C ALA A 554 4.06 54.82 16.96
N LYS A 555 4.97 54.74 17.96
CA LYS A 555 4.95 55.55 19.18
C LYS A 555 5.85 56.78 19.12
N CYS A 556 6.49 57.08 17.99
CA CYS A 556 7.35 58.23 17.81
C CYS A 556 6.54 59.38 17.23
N TYR A 557 5.97 60.23 18.11
CA TYR A 557 5.37 61.49 17.73
C TYR A 557 6.48 62.55 17.51
N GLY A 558 6.48 63.20 16.34
CA GLY A 558 7.39 64.28 16.00
C GLY A 558 8.56 63.90 15.08
N GLY A 559 9.27 64.91 14.58
CA GLY A 559 10.29 64.82 13.55
C GLY A 559 11.68 64.37 13.99
N ASP A 560 11.86 63.77 15.17
CA ASP A 560 13.18 63.36 15.67
C ASP A 560 13.73 62.17 14.88
N ILE A 561 14.48 62.51 13.85
CA ILE A 561 15.10 61.55 12.90
C ILE A 561 16.16 60.72 13.63
N SER A 562 16.89 61.30 14.59
CA SER A 562 17.94 60.60 15.32
C SER A 562 17.39 59.47 16.20
N ARG A 563 16.28 59.70 16.88
CA ARG A 563 15.58 58.71 17.70
C ARG A 563 14.99 57.59 16.84
N LYS A 564 14.42 57.92 15.68
CA LYS A 564 13.90 56.93 14.72
C LYS A 564 15.01 56.02 14.19
N LYS A 565 16.17 56.56 13.80
CA LYS A 565 17.34 55.77 13.37
C LYS A 565 17.82 54.84 14.49
N LYS A 566 17.96 55.33 15.71
CA LYS A 566 18.44 54.56 16.86
C LYS A 566 17.50 53.39 17.22
N LEU A 567 16.19 53.61 17.11
CA LEU A 567 15.20 52.53 17.32
C LEU A 567 15.26 51.45 16.22
N LEU A 568 15.44 51.85 14.96
CA LEU A 568 15.59 50.94 13.86
C LEU A 568 16.90 50.12 13.94
N GLU A 569 18.01 50.76 14.37
CA GLU A 569 19.29 50.09 14.61
C GLU A 569 19.18 49.07 15.74
N LYS A 570 18.58 49.42 16.88
CA LYS A 570 18.31 48.48 17.98
C LYS A 570 17.44 47.31 17.55
N GLN A 571 16.42 47.55 16.72
CA GLN A 571 15.61 46.47 16.15
C GLN A 571 16.42 45.56 15.25
N LYS A 572 17.30 46.13 14.42
CA LYS A 572 18.20 45.39 13.52
C LYS A 572 19.19 44.52 14.30
N GLU A 573 19.82 45.06 15.34
CA GLU A 573 20.71 44.31 16.24
C GLU A 573 19.98 43.22 17.00
N GLY A 574 18.81 43.50 17.55
CA GLY A 574 17.97 42.50 18.23
C GLY A 574 17.61 41.35 17.33
N LYS A 575 17.22 41.62 16.08
CA LYS A 575 16.94 40.60 15.08
C LYS A 575 18.20 39.77 14.70
N LYS A 576 19.38 40.42 14.62
CA LYS A 576 20.65 39.74 14.36
C LYS A 576 21.03 38.77 15.49
N ARG A 577 20.81 39.17 16.76
CA ARG A 577 21.03 38.30 17.92
C ARG A 577 20.04 37.15 17.96
N MET A 578 18.74 37.38 17.69
CA MET A 578 17.73 36.34 17.62
C MET A 578 17.99 35.33 16.51
N LYS A 579 18.53 35.78 15.36
CA LYS A 579 18.92 34.93 14.28
C LYS A 579 20.08 33.98 14.65
N ALA A 580 21.00 34.40 15.48
CA ALA A 580 22.15 33.61 15.89
C ALA A 580 21.83 32.56 16.96
N VAL A 581 20.70 32.70 17.68
CA VAL A 581 20.32 31.83 18.82
C VAL A 581 19.02 31.08 18.55
N GLY A 582 18.19 31.55 17.60
CA GLY A 582 16.86 30.99 17.37
C GLY A 582 16.88 29.74 16.48
N SER A 583 16.33 28.64 16.96
CA SER A 583 15.99 27.47 16.15
C SER A 583 14.77 27.78 15.28
N VAL A 584 14.75 27.25 14.07
CA VAL A 584 13.60 27.35 13.16
C VAL A 584 12.62 26.23 13.48
N ILE A 585 11.40 26.59 13.87
CA ILE A 585 10.32 25.61 14.07
C ILE A 585 9.77 25.23 12.69
N ILE A 586 9.90 23.97 12.33
CA ILE A 586 9.42 23.41 11.07
C ILE A 586 8.09 22.71 11.37
N PRO A 587 6.96 23.16 10.79
CA PRO A 587 5.69 22.46 10.97
C PRO A 587 5.69 21.12 10.22
N GLN A 588 4.91 20.15 10.69
CA GLN A 588 4.76 18.84 10.07
C GLN A 588 4.40 18.93 8.58
N SER A 589 3.50 19.85 8.23
CA SER A 589 3.11 20.11 6.84
C SER A 589 4.28 20.49 5.91
N ALA A 590 5.40 20.98 6.44
CA ALA A 590 6.57 21.31 5.64
C ALA A 590 7.34 20.06 5.18
N PHE A 591 7.34 18.98 5.97
CA PHE A 591 7.94 17.70 5.57
C PHE A 591 7.09 17.02 4.50
N MET A 592 5.76 17.04 4.66
CA MET A 592 4.82 16.52 3.66
C MET A 592 4.84 17.31 2.34
N ALA A 593 5.14 18.60 2.40
CA ALA A 593 5.17 19.46 1.22
C ALA A 593 6.29 19.13 0.21
N VAL A 594 7.35 18.48 0.68
CA VAL A 594 8.40 17.96 -0.22
C VAL A 594 7.86 16.80 -1.07
N LEU A 595 6.81 16.12 -0.60
CA LEU A 595 6.13 15.00 -1.27
C LEU A 595 5.19 15.46 -2.39
N SER A 596 4.40 16.51 -2.12
CA SER A 596 3.38 17.01 -3.04
C SER A 596 3.93 18.18 -3.85
N MET A 597 4.75 17.90 -4.86
CA MET A 597 5.21 18.93 -5.78
C MET A 597 4.27 19.03 -6.98
N ASP A 598 3.20 19.79 -6.82
CA ASP A 598 2.45 20.29 -7.96
C ASP A 598 3.32 21.28 -8.73
N ASP A 599 3.68 20.93 -9.94
CA ASP A 599 4.13 21.88 -10.95
C ASP A 599 2.92 22.75 -11.37
N ASP A 600 2.45 23.58 -10.43
CA ASP A 600 1.44 24.59 -10.69
C ASP A 600 2.09 25.75 -11.47
N LYS A 601 2.50 25.47 -12.73
CA LYS A 601 2.87 26.50 -13.71
C LYS A 601 2.41 26.12 -15.10
N SER A 602 1.09 26.14 -15.30
CA SER A 602 0.49 26.46 -16.58
C SER A 602 -0.73 27.34 -16.36
N ARG A 603 -0.49 28.60 -16.02
CA ARG A 603 -1.35 29.75 -16.28
C ARG A 603 -0.51 30.91 -16.77
#